data_1a0e0615411d25a56be3098594e0501a
#
_entry.id   1a0e0615411d25a56be3098594e0501a
#
_cell.length_a   1.000
_cell.length_b   1.000
_cell.length_c   1.000
_cell.angle_alpha   90.00
_cell.angle_beta   90.00
_cell.angle_gamma   90.00
#
_symmetry.space_group_name_H-M   'P 1'
#
loop_
_entity.id
_entity.type
_entity.pdbx_description
1 polymer ?
#
loop_
_entity_poly.entity_id
_entity_poly.type
_entity_poly.pdbx_seq_one_letter_code
_entity_poly.pdbx_strand_id
1 'polypeptide(L)'
;IRMVTGVQTCALPISNIANHFYSLDFLTSVASFEPLMAHHIARKKIPFVDLTSGELVKPTKPNGMKLELFVFDVFPFTKTMAVLESARSTDFSPLKNAPGTGADDPETSRRDLLAEQKRWIEEAGATIAEGVEVEVSPTVSYAGEGLETIKGLAFTRSGVVESVEDFAKLA
;
A
#
# COMPACT_ATOMS: atom_id res chain seq x y z
N ILE A 1 15.83 -3.68 -13.68
CA ILE A 1 15.11 -2.43 -14.05
C ILE A 1 14.77 -2.52 -15.52
N ARG A 2 13.51 -2.55 -15.83
CA ARG A 2 13.02 -2.56 -17.22
C ARG A 2 12.69 -1.12 -17.62
N MET A 3 13.43 -0.57 -18.56
CA MET A 3 13.06 0.71 -19.16
C MET A 3 11.91 0.47 -20.13
N VAL A 4 10.77 1.11 -19.89
CA VAL A 4 9.64 1.08 -20.82
C VAL A 4 9.72 2.32 -21.70
N THR A 5 10.14 2.10 -22.94
CA THR A 5 10.06 3.10 -24.02
C THR A 5 8.84 2.76 -24.87
N GLY A 6 7.71 3.40 -24.59
CA GLY A 6 6.48 3.24 -25.34
C GLY A 6 5.36 2.55 -24.56
N VAL A 7 4.12 2.94 -24.85
CA VAL A 7 2.92 2.32 -24.29
C VAL A 7 2.78 0.92 -24.92
N GLN A 8 3.21 -0.09 -24.18
CA GLN A 8 2.96 -1.48 -24.54
C GLN A 8 1.61 -1.87 -23.95
N THR A 9 0.61 -2.04 -24.80
CA THR A 9 -0.65 -2.69 -24.44
C THR A 9 -0.37 -4.16 -24.15
N CYS A 10 0.04 -4.47 -22.94
CA CYS A 10 0.26 -5.82 -22.50
C CYS A 10 -1.01 -6.35 -21.84
N ALA A 11 -1.34 -7.59 -22.09
CA ALA A 11 -2.57 -8.26 -21.68
C ALA A 11 -2.69 -8.54 -20.15
N LEU A 12 -1.79 -8.06 -19.34
CA LEU A 12 -1.85 -8.16 -17.88
C LEU A 12 -2.13 -6.79 -17.26
N PRO A 13 -3.13 -6.67 -16.39
CA PRO A 13 -3.39 -5.43 -15.68
C PRO A 13 -2.23 -5.12 -14.74
N ILE A 14 -1.45 -4.11 -15.07
CA ILE A 14 -0.42 -3.55 -14.19
C ILE A 14 -1.08 -2.43 -13.40
N SER A 15 -1.03 -2.53 -12.08
CA SER A 15 -1.51 -1.48 -11.18
C SER A 15 -0.34 -0.67 -10.65
N ASN A 16 -0.53 0.65 -10.55
CA ASN A 16 0.41 1.55 -9.90
C ASN A 16 0.13 1.53 -8.39
N ILE A 17 1.11 1.13 -7.57
CA ILE A 17 0.99 1.07 -6.10
C ILE A 17 1.29 2.41 -5.43
N ALA A 18 1.49 3.48 -6.22
CA ALA A 18 1.71 4.86 -5.78
C ALA A 18 3.02 5.12 -5.00
N ASN A 19 4.03 4.26 -5.18
CA ASN A 19 5.39 4.51 -4.70
C ASN A 19 6.21 5.14 -5.82
N HIS A 20 6.59 6.41 -5.66
CA HIS A 20 7.28 7.17 -6.69
C HIS A 20 8.51 7.87 -6.15
N PHE A 21 9.59 7.84 -6.94
CA PHE A 21 10.79 8.63 -6.72
C PHE A 21 10.92 9.67 -7.82
N TYR A 22 11.09 10.92 -7.44
CA TYR A 22 11.27 12.04 -8.35
C TYR A 22 12.64 12.68 -8.12
N SER A 23 13.32 13.05 -9.18
CA SER A 23 14.50 13.91 -9.05
C SER A 23 14.09 15.32 -8.63
N LEU A 24 14.95 16.00 -7.88
CA LEU A 24 14.70 17.38 -7.45
C LEU A 24 14.51 18.32 -8.64
N ASP A 25 15.31 18.14 -9.71
CA ASP A 25 15.20 18.94 -10.94
C ASP A 25 13.84 18.78 -11.61
N PHE A 26 13.29 17.54 -11.65
CA PHE A 26 11.95 17.30 -12.17
C PHE A 26 10.90 17.98 -11.31
N LEU A 27 10.97 17.81 -9.98
CA LEU A 27 10.02 18.46 -9.07
C LEU A 27 10.04 19.98 -9.18
N THR A 28 11.22 20.57 -9.32
CA THR A 28 11.38 22.02 -9.52
C THR A 28 10.73 22.47 -10.84
N SER A 29 10.72 21.63 -11.87
CA SER A 29 10.14 21.92 -13.16
C SER A 29 8.59 21.89 -13.18
N VAL A 30 7.94 21.26 -12.18
CA VAL A 30 6.48 21.04 -12.15
C VAL A 30 5.72 22.37 -12.30
N ALA A 31 6.15 23.42 -11.62
CA ALA A 31 5.50 24.74 -11.69
C ALA A 31 5.38 25.28 -13.13
N SER A 32 6.24 24.85 -14.06
CA SER A 32 6.23 25.29 -15.45
C SER A 32 5.11 24.65 -16.29
N PHE A 33 4.63 23.47 -15.91
CA PHE A 33 3.61 22.73 -16.65
C PHE A 33 2.34 22.40 -15.82
N GLU A 34 2.33 22.71 -14.53
CA GLU A 34 1.15 22.52 -13.66
C GLU A 34 -0.14 23.11 -14.30
N PRO A 35 -0.13 24.32 -14.91
CA PRO A 35 -1.33 24.87 -15.55
C PRO A 35 -1.85 24.05 -16.75
N LEU A 36 -1.05 23.12 -17.27
CA LEU A 36 -1.41 22.24 -18.39
C LEU A 36 -2.00 20.91 -17.91
N MET A 37 -1.95 20.63 -16.60
CA MET A 37 -2.46 19.39 -16.03
C MET A 37 -3.99 19.42 -15.99
N ALA A 38 -4.61 18.36 -16.51
CA ALA A 38 -6.06 18.24 -16.51
C ALA A 38 -6.56 17.64 -15.19
N HIS A 39 -7.56 18.25 -14.59
CA HIS A 39 -8.23 17.68 -13.42
C HIS A 39 -9.06 16.46 -13.78
N HIS A 40 -8.98 15.43 -12.94
CA HIS A 40 -9.91 14.30 -12.96
C HIS A 40 -11.24 14.74 -12.37
N ILE A 41 -12.33 14.49 -13.12
CA ILE A 41 -13.67 14.93 -12.74
C ILE A 41 -14.48 13.72 -12.28
N ALA A 42 -14.85 13.67 -11.01
CA ALA A 42 -15.73 12.66 -10.47
C ALA A 42 -17.08 13.28 -10.08
N ARG A 43 -18.17 12.83 -10.74
CA ARG A 43 -19.54 13.21 -10.35
C ARG A 43 -19.95 12.44 -9.11
N LYS A 44 -20.34 13.16 -8.07
CA LYS A 44 -20.64 12.60 -6.73
C LYS A 44 -22.02 12.99 -6.24
N LYS A 45 -22.63 12.08 -5.45
CA LYS A 45 -23.77 12.40 -4.61
C LYS A 45 -23.23 13.01 -3.32
N ILE A 46 -23.33 14.33 -3.20
CA ILE A 46 -22.79 15.08 -2.07
C ILE A 46 -23.93 15.42 -1.13
N PRO A 47 -23.97 14.89 0.09
CA PRO A 47 -24.93 15.32 1.10
C PRO A 47 -24.75 16.80 1.42
N PHE A 48 -25.86 17.51 1.61
CA PHE A 48 -25.83 18.93 1.94
C PHE A 48 -26.95 19.27 2.94
N VAL A 49 -26.80 20.38 3.64
CA VAL A 49 -27.87 20.90 4.50
C VAL A 49 -28.72 21.85 3.67
N ASP A 50 -30.02 21.59 3.62
CA ASP A 50 -30.99 22.51 3.05
C ASP A 50 -31.10 23.73 3.96
N LEU A 51 -30.76 24.92 3.43
CA LEU A 51 -30.71 26.14 4.23
C LEU A 51 -32.09 26.67 4.63
N THR A 52 -33.16 26.16 4.00
CA THR A 52 -34.54 26.57 4.32
C THR A 52 -35.09 25.70 5.46
N SER A 53 -34.89 24.40 5.40
CA SER A 53 -35.40 23.47 6.40
C SER A 53 -34.41 23.16 7.53
N GLY A 54 -33.10 23.37 7.30
CA GLY A 54 -32.02 22.97 8.21
C GLY A 54 -31.73 21.46 8.20
N GLU A 55 -32.36 20.70 7.33
CA GLU A 55 -32.23 19.24 7.30
C GLU A 55 -31.09 18.77 6.40
N LEU A 56 -30.47 17.63 6.77
CA LEU A 56 -29.46 16.96 5.96
C LEU A 56 -30.12 16.19 4.80
N VAL A 57 -29.89 16.65 3.58
CA VAL A 57 -30.36 16.01 2.35
C VAL A 57 -29.29 15.07 1.81
N LYS A 58 -29.63 13.78 1.60
CA LYS A 58 -28.78 12.80 0.91
C LYS A 58 -29.31 12.58 -0.51
N PRO A 59 -28.65 13.14 -1.54
CA PRO A 59 -29.15 13.09 -2.91
C PRO A 59 -29.11 11.66 -3.48
N THR A 60 -30.11 11.31 -4.26
CA THR A 60 -30.21 10.04 -4.97
C THR A 60 -29.48 10.04 -6.30
N LYS A 61 -29.22 11.22 -6.85
CA LYS A 61 -28.45 11.45 -8.09
C LYS A 61 -27.23 12.33 -7.82
N PRO A 62 -26.16 12.24 -8.64
CA PRO A 62 -25.03 13.17 -8.54
C PRO A 62 -25.48 14.61 -8.64
N ASN A 63 -25.08 15.43 -7.67
CA ASN A 63 -25.42 16.85 -7.55
C ASN A 63 -24.17 17.76 -7.50
N GLY A 64 -22.98 17.17 -7.55
CA GLY A 64 -21.73 17.94 -7.53
C GLY A 64 -20.59 17.20 -8.26
N MET A 65 -19.50 17.91 -8.42
CA MET A 65 -18.26 17.41 -9.02
C MET A 65 -17.12 17.55 -8.03
N LYS A 66 -16.30 16.49 -7.90
CA LYS A 66 -15.03 16.51 -7.20
C LYS A 66 -13.94 16.61 -8.26
N LEU A 67 -13.04 17.57 -8.12
CA LEU A 67 -11.89 17.78 -8.98
C LEU A 67 -10.65 17.31 -8.22
N GLU A 68 -9.83 16.48 -8.85
CA GLU A 68 -8.62 15.93 -8.25
C GLU A 68 -7.46 15.97 -9.24
N LEU A 69 -6.26 16.24 -8.72
CA LEU A 69 -4.99 15.95 -9.37
C LEU A 69 -4.29 14.84 -8.57
N PHE A 70 -3.65 13.92 -9.27
CA PHE A 70 -2.90 12.85 -8.65
C PHE A 70 -1.40 13.10 -8.82
N VAL A 71 -0.61 12.61 -7.88
CA VAL A 71 0.86 12.75 -7.90
C VAL A 71 1.51 12.17 -9.15
N PHE A 72 0.84 11.27 -9.85
CA PHE A 72 1.31 10.65 -11.10
C PHE A 72 0.83 11.37 -12.38
N ASP A 73 -0.01 12.40 -12.28
CA ASP A 73 -0.44 13.19 -13.44
C ASP A 73 0.72 13.98 -14.06
N VAL A 74 1.84 14.07 -13.36
CA VAL A 74 3.09 14.65 -13.85
C VAL A 74 3.85 13.74 -14.83
N PHE A 75 3.53 12.44 -14.89
CA PHE A 75 4.28 11.48 -15.72
C PHE A 75 4.31 11.81 -17.22
N PRO A 76 3.26 12.34 -17.86
CA PRO A 76 3.32 12.73 -19.26
C PRO A 76 4.36 13.81 -19.59
N PHE A 77 4.80 14.57 -18.58
CA PHE A 77 5.77 15.66 -18.73
C PHE A 77 7.22 15.24 -18.49
N THR A 78 7.45 13.99 -18.07
CA THR A 78 8.84 13.49 -17.89
C THR A 78 9.43 13.01 -19.21
N LYS A 79 10.74 13.20 -19.37
CA LYS A 79 11.51 12.70 -20.52
C LYS A 79 12.07 11.30 -20.29
N THR A 80 12.24 10.93 -19.03
CA THR A 80 12.82 9.65 -18.62
C THR A 80 12.02 9.08 -17.47
N MET A 81 11.68 7.78 -17.54
CA MET A 81 10.99 7.07 -16.49
C MET A 81 11.52 5.64 -16.40
N ALA A 82 11.76 5.19 -15.17
CA ALA A 82 12.03 3.79 -14.88
C ALA A 82 10.87 3.22 -14.10
N VAL A 83 10.49 1.99 -14.39
CA VAL A 83 9.44 1.26 -13.67
C VAL A 83 10.08 0.05 -13.00
N LEU A 84 9.89 -0.05 -11.67
CA LEU A 84 10.22 -1.23 -10.91
C LEU A 84 8.95 -2.07 -10.79
N GLU A 85 9.02 -3.29 -11.30
CA GLU A 85 7.95 -4.26 -11.10
C GLU A 85 8.11 -4.92 -9.72
N SER A 86 7.05 -4.95 -8.95
CA SER A 86 6.99 -5.60 -7.65
C SER A 86 5.92 -6.68 -7.62
N ALA A 87 6.13 -7.71 -6.79
CA ALA A 87 5.16 -8.78 -6.62
C ALA A 87 4.08 -8.36 -5.62
N ARG A 88 2.80 -8.52 -6.00
CA ARG A 88 1.68 -8.15 -5.10
C ARG A 88 1.78 -8.83 -3.74
N SER A 89 2.20 -10.11 -3.71
CA SER A 89 2.28 -10.89 -2.47
C SER A 89 3.31 -10.41 -1.44
N THR A 90 4.28 -9.59 -1.88
CA THR A 90 5.36 -9.09 -1.03
C THR A 90 5.29 -7.58 -0.80
N ASP A 91 4.71 -6.84 -1.74
CA ASP A 91 4.87 -5.38 -1.75
C ASP A 91 3.55 -4.61 -1.69
N PHE A 92 2.40 -5.31 -1.65
CA PHE A 92 1.12 -4.62 -1.72
C PHE A 92 -0.03 -5.36 -1.04
N SER A 93 -0.50 -4.82 0.07
CA SER A 93 -1.75 -5.24 0.73
C SER A 93 -2.52 -4.02 1.24
N PRO A 94 -3.35 -3.39 0.39
CA PRO A 94 -4.05 -2.17 0.74
C PRO A 94 -5.25 -2.44 1.66
N LEU A 95 -5.59 -1.41 2.46
CA LEU A 95 -6.81 -1.34 3.24
C LEU A 95 -7.75 -0.34 2.57
N LYS A 96 -8.77 -0.82 1.87
CA LYS A 96 -9.70 0.01 1.08
C LYS A 96 -11.18 -0.26 1.38
N ASN A 97 -11.48 -1.43 1.95
CA ASN A 97 -12.84 -1.90 2.15
C ASN A 97 -13.18 -2.06 3.63
N ALA A 98 -14.47 -2.12 3.93
CA ALA A 98 -14.97 -2.41 5.27
C ALA A 98 -14.61 -3.85 5.70
N PRO A 99 -14.55 -4.13 7.02
CA PRO A 99 -14.36 -5.47 7.54
C PRO A 99 -15.35 -6.49 6.94
N GLY A 100 -14.87 -7.71 6.70
CA GLY A 100 -15.67 -8.82 6.22
C GLY A 100 -16.00 -8.82 4.72
N THR A 101 -15.38 -7.96 3.92
CA THR A 101 -15.55 -7.97 2.45
C THR A 101 -14.74 -9.04 1.74
N GLY A 102 -13.72 -9.58 2.40
CA GLY A 102 -12.86 -10.64 1.88
C GLY A 102 -11.78 -10.18 0.90
N ALA A 103 -11.67 -8.88 0.63
CA ALA A 103 -10.65 -8.31 -0.24
C ALA A 103 -10.31 -6.87 0.18
N ASP A 104 -9.02 -6.57 0.26
CA ASP A 104 -8.47 -5.25 0.62
C ASP A 104 -9.14 -4.67 1.91
N ASP A 105 -9.46 -5.53 2.85
CA ASP A 105 -10.09 -5.25 4.15
C ASP A 105 -9.10 -5.47 5.32
N PRO A 106 -9.45 -5.13 6.57
CA PRO A 106 -8.55 -5.29 7.71
C PRO A 106 -8.03 -6.72 7.89
N GLU A 107 -8.89 -7.71 7.70
CA GLU A 107 -8.56 -9.12 7.89
C GLU A 107 -7.55 -9.59 6.83
N THR A 108 -7.78 -9.25 5.56
CA THR A 108 -6.87 -9.60 4.46
C THR A 108 -5.54 -8.86 4.57
N SER A 109 -5.55 -7.58 4.95
CA SER A 109 -4.33 -6.79 5.13
C SER A 109 -3.46 -7.34 6.27
N ARG A 110 -4.09 -7.67 7.42
CA ARG A 110 -3.38 -8.30 8.55
C ARG A 110 -2.80 -9.67 8.17
N ARG A 111 -3.61 -10.51 7.53
CA ARG A 111 -3.16 -11.83 7.07
C ARG A 111 -1.93 -11.73 6.16
N ASP A 112 -1.94 -10.81 5.22
CA ASP A 112 -0.87 -10.66 4.24
C ASP A 112 0.41 -10.14 4.92
N LEU A 113 0.30 -9.21 5.88
CA LEU A 113 1.41 -8.75 6.71
C LEU A 113 2.05 -9.90 7.51
N LEU A 114 1.22 -10.69 8.19
CA LEU A 114 1.71 -11.82 8.98
C LEU A 114 2.34 -12.92 8.11
N ALA A 115 1.80 -13.13 6.91
CA ALA A 115 2.38 -14.07 5.94
C ALA A 115 3.76 -13.62 5.45
N GLU A 116 3.95 -12.32 5.24
CA GLU A 116 5.24 -11.73 4.90
C GLU A 116 6.26 -11.93 6.03
N GLN A 117 5.88 -11.59 7.25
CA GLN A 117 6.75 -11.72 8.42
C GLN A 117 7.06 -13.18 8.77
N LYS A 118 6.10 -14.07 8.58
CA LYS A 118 6.35 -15.52 8.68
C LYS A 118 7.45 -15.97 7.72
N ARG A 119 7.42 -15.50 6.49
CA ARG A 119 8.46 -15.80 5.49
C ARG A 119 9.83 -15.32 5.97
N TRP A 120 9.96 -14.10 6.52
CA TRP A 120 11.22 -13.60 7.07
C TRP A 120 11.76 -14.47 8.20
N ILE A 121 10.88 -14.89 9.10
CA ILE A 121 11.23 -15.79 10.23
C ILE A 121 11.72 -17.15 9.73
N GLU A 122 11.05 -17.72 8.74
CA GLU A 122 11.43 -19.00 8.14
C GLU A 122 12.73 -18.90 7.34
N GLU A 123 12.95 -17.80 6.59
CA GLU A 123 14.20 -17.53 5.88
C GLU A 123 15.38 -17.31 6.85
N ALA A 124 15.14 -16.77 8.03
CA ALA A 124 16.13 -16.66 9.10
C ALA A 124 16.46 -18.02 9.77
N GLY A 125 15.75 -19.11 9.39
CA GLY A 125 16.02 -20.46 9.87
C GLY A 125 15.27 -20.85 11.15
N ALA A 126 14.22 -20.13 11.51
CA ALA A 126 13.28 -20.51 12.56
C ALA A 126 12.04 -21.22 11.99
N THR A 127 11.18 -21.75 12.85
CA THR A 127 9.92 -22.39 12.46
C THR A 127 8.75 -21.80 13.25
N ILE A 128 7.56 -21.79 12.66
CA ILE A 128 6.33 -21.35 13.32
C ILE A 128 5.33 -22.52 13.29
N ALA A 129 4.80 -22.87 14.45
CA ALA A 129 3.80 -23.93 14.57
C ALA A 129 2.50 -23.55 13.83
N GLU A 130 1.73 -24.56 13.43
CA GLU A 130 0.45 -24.34 12.77
C GLU A 130 -0.51 -23.56 13.67
N GLY A 131 -1.15 -22.52 13.10
CA GLY A 131 -2.08 -21.64 13.82
C GLY A 131 -1.42 -20.59 14.71
N VAL A 132 -0.08 -20.56 14.79
CA VAL A 132 0.66 -19.54 15.53
C VAL A 132 0.90 -18.33 14.63
N GLU A 133 0.62 -17.14 15.14
CA GLU A 133 0.86 -15.86 14.49
C GLU A 133 1.93 -15.08 15.25
N VAL A 134 3.02 -14.73 14.57
CA VAL A 134 4.10 -13.89 15.12
C VAL A 134 4.17 -12.62 14.31
N GLU A 135 3.88 -11.50 14.97
CA GLU A 135 3.98 -10.17 14.37
C GLU A 135 5.32 -9.53 14.79
N VAL A 136 6.09 -9.08 13.81
CA VAL A 136 7.40 -8.45 14.05
C VAL A 136 7.28 -6.95 13.86
N SER A 137 7.59 -6.20 14.92
CA SER A 137 7.62 -4.73 14.85
C SER A 137 8.64 -4.25 13.82
N PRO A 138 8.34 -3.22 13.02
CA PRO A 138 9.31 -2.64 12.08
C PRO A 138 10.52 -2.00 12.78
N THR A 139 10.48 -1.81 14.10
CA THR A 139 11.65 -1.39 14.90
C THR A 139 12.62 -2.55 15.18
N VAL A 140 12.17 -3.80 15.03
CA VAL A 140 12.98 -5.01 15.17
C VAL A 140 13.53 -5.45 13.83
N SER A 141 12.67 -5.52 12.81
CA SER A 141 13.05 -5.81 11.44
C SER A 141 12.05 -5.16 10.48
N TYR A 142 12.55 -4.43 9.49
CA TYR A 142 11.71 -3.74 8.51
C TYR A 142 11.36 -4.61 7.30
N ALA A 143 12.30 -5.47 6.88
CA ALA A 143 12.16 -6.31 5.70
C ALA A 143 12.83 -7.70 5.86
N GLY A 144 12.94 -8.21 7.09
CA GLY A 144 13.55 -9.49 7.40
C GLY A 144 15.03 -9.43 7.81
N GLU A 145 15.64 -8.24 7.79
CA GLU A 145 17.02 -8.05 8.22
C GLU A 145 17.18 -8.16 9.75
N GLY A 146 18.37 -8.58 10.20
CA GLY A 146 18.75 -8.64 11.62
C GLY A 146 18.10 -9.78 12.40
N LEU A 147 17.51 -10.76 11.73
CA LEU A 147 16.83 -11.89 12.36
C LEU A 147 17.72 -13.13 12.53
N GLU A 148 19.03 -13.04 12.30
CA GLU A 148 19.95 -14.19 12.34
C GLU A 148 19.97 -14.88 13.72
N THR A 149 19.67 -14.16 14.78
CA THR A 149 19.67 -14.66 16.17
C THR A 149 18.54 -15.65 16.46
N ILE A 150 17.49 -15.69 15.63
CA ILE A 150 16.36 -16.59 15.84
C ILE A 150 16.55 -17.97 15.17
N LYS A 151 17.68 -18.17 14.49
CA LYS A 151 17.96 -19.43 13.80
C LYS A 151 17.82 -20.65 14.75
N GLY A 152 17.00 -21.60 14.34
CA GLY A 152 16.74 -22.83 15.09
C GLY A 152 15.67 -22.70 16.17
N LEU A 153 15.08 -21.53 16.40
CA LEU A 153 13.94 -21.38 17.30
C LEU A 153 12.68 -21.98 16.68
N ALA A 154 11.78 -22.46 17.54
CA ALA A 154 10.47 -22.97 17.15
C ALA A 154 9.38 -22.19 17.90
N PHE A 155 8.69 -21.30 17.21
CA PHE A 155 7.64 -20.49 17.79
C PHE A 155 6.36 -21.30 17.99
N THR A 156 5.93 -21.40 19.24
CA THR A 156 4.74 -22.18 19.66
C THR A 156 3.63 -21.32 20.23
N ARG A 157 3.89 -20.01 20.41
CA ARG A 157 2.93 -19.05 20.94
C ARG A 157 2.80 -17.84 20.02
N SER A 158 1.57 -17.38 19.83
CA SER A 158 1.29 -16.16 19.10
C SER A 158 1.62 -14.93 19.93
N GLY A 159 2.10 -13.86 19.27
CA GLY A 159 2.40 -12.60 19.93
C GLY A 159 3.05 -11.59 19.00
N VAL A 160 3.32 -10.41 19.58
CA VAL A 160 4.03 -9.31 18.92
C VAL A 160 5.46 -9.24 19.48
N VAL A 161 6.41 -9.12 18.58
CA VAL A 161 7.84 -8.95 18.88
C VAL A 161 8.17 -7.46 18.75
N GLU A 162 8.34 -6.77 19.85
CA GLU A 162 8.70 -5.36 19.91
C GLU A 162 10.19 -5.14 20.20
N SER A 163 10.88 -6.21 20.64
CA SER A 163 12.32 -6.25 20.87
C SER A 163 12.86 -7.64 20.50
N VAL A 164 14.17 -7.76 20.27
CA VAL A 164 14.83 -9.04 19.93
C VAL A 164 14.64 -10.08 21.06
N GLU A 165 14.56 -9.64 22.30
CA GLU A 165 14.35 -10.50 23.49
C GLU A 165 12.95 -11.14 23.51
N ASP A 166 11.97 -10.56 22.84
CA ASP A 166 10.61 -11.09 22.80
C ASP A 166 10.51 -12.39 22.01
N PHE A 167 11.41 -12.64 21.07
CA PHE A 167 11.46 -13.91 20.34
C PHE A 167 11.57 -15.12 21.30
N ALA A 168 12.39 -15.01 22.33
CA ALA A 168 12.54 -16.09 23.30
C ALA A 168 11.28 -16.36 24.14
N LYS A 169 10.36 -15.40 24.22
CA LYS A 169 9.08 -15.57 24.95
C LYS A 169 8.04 -16.33 24.14
N LEU A 170 8.19 -16.35 22.81
CA LEU A 170 7.24 -17.00 21.87
C LEU A 170 7.71 -18.36 21.38
N ALA A 171 8.99 -18.66 21.54
CA ALA A 171 9.60 -19.95 21.21
C ALA A 171 9.19 -21.09 22.16
#